data_5b2ee8163e73869c8f42d9b8dadd8be8
#
_entry.id   5b2ee8163e73869c8f42d9b8dadd8be8
#
_cell.length_a   1.000
_cell.length_b   1.000
_cell.length_c   1.000
_cell.angle_alpha   90.00
_cell.angle_beta   90.00
_cell.angle_gamma   90.00
#
_symmetry.space_group_name_H-M   'P 1'
#
loop_
_entity.id
_entity.type
_entity.pdbx_description
1 polymer ?
#
loop_
_entity_poly.entity_id
_entity_poly.type
_entity_poly.pdbx_seq_one_letter_code
_entity_poly.pdbx_strand_id
1 'polypeptide(L)'
;MVGKRAYRDWICCKKKNETEFYKKTYADNCVTSLNTLLDRLGMQVECKTSMFDFDSIEELKSFWDKLQTNQAFIDLDATSSSNHRYNNAIKFLYQYLMDLDD
;
A
#
# COMPACT_ATOMS: atom_id res chain seq x y z
N MET A 1 11.44 8.03 5.23
CA MET A 1 10.50 6.95 5.60
C MET A 1 9.08 7.51 5.74
N VAL A 2 8.11 6.85 5.15
CA VAL A 2 6.70 7.27 5.22
C VAL A 2 6.10 6.84 6.55
N GLY A 3 5.43 7.77 7.23
CA GLY A 3 4.78 7.48 8.49
C GLY A 3 3.52 6.65 8.32
N LYS A 4 3.46 5.49 8.97
CA LYS A 4 2.30 4.60 8.89
C LYS A 4 1.03 5.28 9.41
N ARG A 5 1.17 6.03 10.50
CA ARG A 5 0.05 6.73 11.11
C ARG A 5 -0.48 7.84 10.20
N ALA A 6 0.43 8.60 9.59
CA ALA A 6 0.04 9.67 8.68
C ALA A 6 -0.68 9.12 7.45
N TYR A 7 -0.19 8.01 6.91
CA TYR A 7 -0.84 7.31 5.80
C TYR A 7 -2.24 6.85 6.20
N ARG A 8 -2.38 6.23 7.37
CA ARG A 8 -3.67 5.77 7.86
C ARG A 8 -4.65 6.94 8.00
N ASP A 9 -4.20 8.04 8.59
CA ASP A 9 -5.04 9.21 8.80
C ASP A 9 -5.44 9.83 7.45
N TRP A 10 -4.53 9.82 6.48
CA TRP A 10 -4.82 10.31 5.13
C TRP A 10 -5.95 9.50 4.48
N ILE A 11 -5.94 8.18 4.63
CA ILE A 11 -7.02 7.33 4.09
C ILE A 11 -8.34 7.66 4.77
N CYS A 12 -8.33 7.86 6.09
CA CYS A 12 -9.55 8.18 6.84
C CYS A 12 -10.16 9.52 6.44
N CYS A 13 -9.38 10.41 5.85
CA CYS A 13 -9.85 11.69 5.34
C CYS A 13 -10.26 11.63 3.88
N LYS A 14 -10.11 10.47 3.24
CA LYS A 14 -10.42 10.28 1.83
C LYS A 14 -11.86 9.77 1.70
N LYS A 15 -12.61 10.34 0.79
CA LYS A 15 -13.99 9.91 0.57
C LYS A 15 -14.03 8.58 -0.20
N LYS A 16 -14.77 7.64 0.35
CA LYS A 16 -15.06 6.37 -0.30
C LYS A 16 -16.12 6.57 -1.38
N ASN A 17 -17.10 7.41 -1.08
CA ASN A 17 -18.17 7.79 -2.00
C ASN A 17 -18.66 9.19 -1.60
N GLU A 18 -19.75 9.66 -2.18
CA GLU A 18 -20.25 11.02 -1.96
C GLU A 18 -20.61 11.34 -0.51
N THR A 19 -20.95 10.32 0.29
CA THR A 19 -21.45 10.51 1.65
C THR A 19 -20.60 9.90 2.74
N GLU A 20 -19.60 9.08 2.38
CA GLU A 20 -18.83 8.33 3.38
C GLU A 20 -17.33 8.47 3.18
N PHE A 21 -16.60 8.49 4.30
CA PHE A 21 -15.15 8.37 4.31
C PHE A 21 -14.77 6.91 4.57
N TYR A 22 -13.53 6.55 4.26
CA TYR A 22 -13.03 5.24 4.61
C TYR A 22 -12.95 5.09 6.12
N LYS A 23 -13.31 3.91 6.62
CA LYS A 23 -13.29 3.63 8.06
C LYS A 23 -11.87 3.37 8.53
N LYS A 24 -11.63 3.64 9.81
CA LYS A 24 -10.35 3.37 10.45
C LYS A 24 -9.93 1.90 10.30
N THR A 25 -10.88 0.98 10.41
CA THR A 25 -10.62 -0.46 10.25
C THR A 25 -10.02 -0.75 8.87
N TYR A 26 -10.60 -0.14 7.83
CA TYR A 26 -10.09 -0.32 6.47
C TYR A 26 -8.67 0.24 6.34
N ALA A 27 -8.44 1.43 6.89
CA ALA A 27 -7.12 2.06 6.86
C ALA A 27 -6.09 1.23 7.61
N ASP A 28 -6.45 0.68 8.75
CA ASP A 28 -5.57 -0.21 9.53
C ASP A 28 -5.23 -1.47 8.75
N ASN A 29 -6.19 -2.02 8.01
CA ASN A 29 -5.95 -3.19 7.15
C ASN A 29 -4.96 -2.85 6.03
N CYS A 30 -5.06 -1.65 5.46
CA CYS A 30 -4.10 -1.20 4.44
C CYS A 30 -2.70 -1.10 5.02
N VAL A 31 -2.57 -0.54 6.22
CA VAL A 31 -1.27 -0.44 6.92
C VAL A 31 -0.68 -1.83 7.14
N THR A 32 -1.48 -2.76 7.67
CA THR A 32 -1.01 -4.12 7.92
C THR A 32 -0.57 -4.80 6.63
N SER A 33 -1.36 -4.64 5.56
CA SER A 33 -1.04 -5.23 4.26
C SER A 33 0.30 -4.74 3.74
N LEU A 34 0.54 -3.43 3.78
CA LEU A 34 1.81 -2.86 3.31
C LEU A 34 2.98 -3.23 4.20
N ASN A 35 2.74 -3.30 5.51
CA ASN A 35 3.81 -3.60 6.47
C ASN A 35 4.28 -5.05 6.37
N THR A 36 3.43 -5.96 5.92
CA THR A 36 3.75 -7.38 5.87
C THR A 36 3.98 -7.93 4.46
N LEU A 37 3.74 -7.12 3.44
CA LEU A 37 3.77 -7.60 2.06
C LEU A 37 5.10 -8.21 1.65
N LEU A 38 6.21 -7.51 1.89
CA LEU A 38 7.53 -8.00 1.48
C LEU A 38 7.87 -9.32 2.17
N ASP A 39 7.52 -9.43 3.44
CA ASP A 39 7.75 -10.64 4.23
C ASP A 39 6.91 -11.80 3.68
N ARG A 40 5.66 -11.56 3.37
CA ARG A 40 4.76 -12.58 2.84
C ARG A 40 5.20 -13.08 1.46
N LEU A 41 5.80 -12.19 0.67
CA LEU A 41 6.31 -12.57 -0.65
C LEU A 41 7.69 -13.20 -0.59
N GLY A 42 8.36 -13.13 0.58
CA GLY A 42 9.73 -13.61 0.72
C GLY A 42 10.72 -12.80 -0.12
N MET A 43 10.39 -11.55 -0.41
CA MET A 43 11.23 -10.69 -1.24
C MET A 43 12.16 -9.86 -0.38
N GLN A 44 13.41 -9.74 -0.86
CA GLN A 44 14.36 -8.82 -0.25
C GLN A 44 14.55 -7.64 -1.18
N VAL A 45 14.29 -6.46 -0.65
CA VAL A 45 14.52 -5.20 -1.35
C VAL A 45 15.50 -4.42 -0.48
N GLU A 46 16.52 -3.84 -1.10
CA GLU A 46 17.60 -3.15 -0.39
C GLU A 46 17.12 -2.31 0.79
N CYS A 47 17.61 -2.65 1.99
CA CYS A 47 17.33 -1.90 3.22
C CYS A 47 15.86 -1.69 3.53
N LYS A 48 14.96 -2.41 2.86
CA LYS A 48 13.51 -2.24 3.03
C LYS A 48 12.91 -3.49 3.64
N THR A 49 12.12 -3.32 4.69
CA THR A 49 11.38 -4.39 5.34
C THR A 49 9.88 -4.23 5.16
N SER A 50 9.43 -3.08 4.66
CA SER A 50 8.03 -2.72 4.52
C SER A 50 7.86 -1.83 3.30
N MET A 51 6.67 -1.82 2.73
CA MET A 51 6.33 -0.91 1.63
C MET A 51 6.42 0.56 2.08
N PHE A 52 6.33 0.82 3.38
CA PHE A 52 6.48 2.19 3.91
C PHE A 52 7.92 2.70 3.86
N ASP A 53 8.88 1.84 3.57
CA ASP A 53 10.28 2.24 3.42
C ASP A 53 10.58 2.85 2.04
N PHE A 54 9.62 2.81 1.11
CA PHE A 54 9.76 3.50 -0.17
C PHE A 54 9.47 4.99 0.02
N ASP A 55 10.47 5.82 -0.22
CA ASP A 55 10.36 7.29 -0.08
C ASP A 55 10.16 8.00 -1.41
N SER A 56 10.51 7.35 -2.51
CA SER A 56 10.45 7.92 -3.84
C SER A 56 9.24 7.38 -4.61
N ILE A 57 8.51 8.29 -5.26
CA ILE A 57 7.37 7.91 -6.10
C ILE A 57 7.82 7.01 -7.24
N GLU A 58 8.94 7.34 -7.88
CA GLU A 58 9.48 6.58 -8.99
C GLU A 58 9.89 5.18 -8.57
N GLU A 59 10.53 5.06 -7.42
CA GLU A 59 10.96 3.77 -6.89
C GLU A 59 9.77 2.89 -6.54
N LEU A 60 8.77 3.47 -5.88
CA LEU A 60 7.55 2.75 -5.54
C LEU A 60 6.82 2.29 -6.79
N LYS A 61 6.68 3.16 -7.79
CA LYS A 61 5.99 2.84 -9.03
C LYS A 61 6.71 1.73 -9.78
N SER A 62 8.03 1.79 -9.85
CA SER A 62 8.84 0.77 -10.50
C SER A 62 8.66 -0.59 -9.83
N PHE A 63 8.68 -0.62 -8.50
CA PHE A 63 8.48 -1.86 -7.76
C PHE A 63 7.05 -2.39 -7.94
N TRP A 64 6.06 -1.50 -7.89
CA TRP A 64 4.66 -1.86 -8.09
C TRP A 64 4.44 -2.48 -9.46
N ASP A 65 5.07 -1.91 -10.50
CA ASP A 65 5.00 -2.47 -11.85
C ASP A 65 5.57 -3.88 -11.90
N LYS A 66 6.67 -4.13 -11.19
CA LYS A 66 7.25 -5.47 -11.10
C LYS A 66 6.31 -6.47 -10.43
N LEU A 67 5.56 -6.01 -9.44
CA LEU A 67 4.60 -6.87 -8.74
C LEU A 67 3.47 -7.33 -9.67
N GLN A 68 3.13 -6.54 -10.68
CA GLN A 68 2.04 -6.90 -11.60
C GLN A 68 2.36 -8.15 -12.41
N THR A 69 3.63 -8.52 -12.52
CA THR A 69 4.06 -9.74 -13.21
C THR A 69 4.62 -10.79 -12.26
N ASN A 70 4.57 -10.54 -10.96
CA ASN A 70 5.05 -11.47 -9.94
C ASN A 70 3.91 -12.39 -9.54
N GLN A 71 4.03 -13.68 -9.87
CA GLN A 71 2.95 -14.64 -9.64
C GLN A 71 2.60 -14.78 -8.17
N ALA A 72 3.60 -14.75 -7.27
CA ALA A 72 3.33 -14.83 -5.83
C ALA A 72 2.48 -13.67 -5.36
N PHE A 73 2.76 -12.46 -5.86
CA PHE A 73 1.96 -11.28 -5.53
C PHE A 73 0.55 -11.39 -6.11
N ILE A 74 0.43 -11.81 -7.35
CA ILE A 74 -0.87 -11.96 -8.01
C ILE A 74 -1.76 -12.94 -7.23
N ASP A 75 -1.19 -14.07 -6.84
CA ASP A 75 -1.93 -15.09 -6.09
C ASP A 75 -2.33 -14.58 -4.70
N LEU A 76 -1.41 -13.91 -4.00
CA LEU A 76 -1.67 -13.37 -2.68
C LEU A 76 -2.78 -12.31 -2.72
N ASP A 77 -2.71 -11.42 -3.69
CA ASP A 77 -3.69 -10.34 -3.85
C ASP A 77 -5.07 -10.89 -4.21
N ALA A 78 -5.11 -11.90 -5.09
CA ALA A 78 -6.37 -12.50 -5.52
C ALA A 78 -7.07 -13.27 -4.41
N THR A 79 -6.31 -13.84 -3.47
CA THR A 79 -6.87 -14.63 -2.37
C THR A 79 -7.16 -13.81 -1.12
N SER A 80 -6.85 -12.50 -1.15
CA SER A 80 -7.13 -11.64 0.00
C SER A 80 -8.63 -11.49 0.20
N SER A 81 -9.05 -11.39 1.45
CA SER A 81 -10.46 -11.31 1.82
C SER A 81 -11.12 -10.01 1.35
N SER A 82 -10.35 -9.01 1.00
CA SER A 82 -10.83 -7.69 0.59
C SER A 82 -10.58 -7.42 -0.90
N ASN A 83 -10.59 -8.44 -1.71
CA ASN A 83 -10.54 -8.32 -3.17
C ASN A 83 -9.50 -7.29 -3.64
N HIS A 84 -8.29 -7.75 -3.94
CA HIS A 84 -7.17 -6.89 -4.37
C HIS A 84 -6.72 -5.89 -3.30
N ARG A 85 -6.77 -6.31 -2.03
CA ARG A 85 -6.38 -5.47 -0.90
C ARG A 85 -4.97 -4.90 -1.05
N TYR A 86 -4.02 -5.73 -1.50
CA TYR A 86 -2.62 -5.30 -1.59
C TYR A 86 -2.42 -4.26 -2.69
N ASN A 87 -3.03 -4.47 -3.86
CA ASN A 87 -2.98 -3.48 -4.93
C ASN A 87 -3.62 -2.17 -4.51
N ASN A 88 -4.76 -2.23 -3.84
CA ASN A 88 -5.45 -1.04 -3.37
C ASN A 88 -4.62 -0.27 -2.33
N ALA A 89 -3.97 -0.99 -1.42
CA ALA A 89 -3.13 -0.36 -0.40
C ALA A 89 -1.91 0.32 -1.03
N ILE A 90 -1.28 -0.31 -2.02
CA ILE A 90 -0.15 0.28 -2.73
C ILE A 90 -0.60 1.52 -3.52
N LYS A 91 -1.76 1.44 -4.16
CA LYS A 91 -2.33 2.57 -4.89
C LYS A 91 -2.51 3.78 -3.97
N PHE A 92 -3.05 3.56 -2.78
CA PHE A 92 -3.22 4.64 -1.82
C PHE A 92 -1.88 5.18 -1.32
N LEU A 93 -0.88 4.33 -1.13
CA LEU A 93 0.46 4.78 -0.75
C LEU A 93 1.06 5.66 -1.84
N TYR A 94 0.90 5.25 -3.09
CA TYR A 94 1.36 6.03 -4.24
C TYR A 94 0.68 7.41 -4.27
N GLN A 95 -0.63 7.44 -4.11
CA GLN A 95 -1.39 8.69 -4.10
C GLN A 95 -1.00 9.58 -2.92
N TYR A 96 -0.76 8.99 -1.76
CA TYR A 96 -0.33 9.71 -0.58
C TYR A 96 1.04 10.37 -0.80
N LEU A 97 1.98 9.64 -1.40
CA LEU A 97 3.29 10.20 -1.72
C LEU A 97 3.18 11.33 -2.74
N MET A 98 2.28 11.21 -3.71
CA MET A 98 2.04 12.28 -4.67
C MET A 98 1.49 13.54 -3.99
N ASP A 99 0.59 13.37 -3.04
CA ASP A 99 0.04 14.49 -2.28
C ASP A 99 1.11 15.20 -1.46
N LEU A 100 2.06 14.45 -0.90
CA LEU A 100 3.16 15.03 -0.13
C LEU A 100 4.12 15.83 -1.00
N ASP A 101 4.24 15.45 -2.27
CA ASP A 101 5.18 16.06 -3.20
C ASP A 101 4.65 17.38 -3.79
N ASP A 102 3.36 17.61 -3.64
CA ASP A 102 2.74 18.88 -4.07
C ASP A 102 3.04 20.00 -3.04
#